data_671b5022a0c0a3c32a17332a86d75fcd
#
_entry.id   671b5022a0c0a3c32a17332a86d75fcd
#
_cell.length_a   1.000
_cell.length_b   1.000
_cell.length_c   1.000
_cell.angle_alpha   90.00
_cell.angle_beta   90.00
_cell.angle_gamma   90.00
#
_symmetry.space_group_name_H-M   'P 1'
#
loop_
_entity.id
_entity.type
_entity.pdbx_description
1 polymer ?
#
loop_
_entity_poly.entity_id
_entity_poly.type
_entity_poly.pdbx_seq_one_letter_code
_entity_poly.pdbx_strand_id
1 'polypeptide(L)'
;MTASLRYADRPWLALLGEAQRAPVEPADSLVHALRDAVAEAPERTFLAYFDARLTYREVDELSDSVAAHLAGRGLARGDRVAVLLQNSPHFVLAVLGAWKAGATVVPVNPMYKSAEVAHVLRDGEVTALVCSDRAWEAYLRDTAAESPVRIVLTGCELDFQTRDDPRVLSFERLPEAPDADDLVTVARRGGTAPEGRAPRPDDIALISYTSGTSGTPKGAVNTHGNIMYNAERQRTGLELPEAPVYYALAPLFHITGMVCEFGACLNSTGTLVLTYRFEAGVVLDAFAEHRPHYTVGPSTAFMALAAHPDVTPEHFSSFRGISSGGAPLPPALVEKFRAGFGPYIRNGYGLTECTAPCASVPPGLEAPVDPASGTLAVGVPGPDTVVRILDEAGEEVPFGEQGEIVVSGPQVVPGYWRRPEATAETFPEGELRTGDIGFMDERGWLYVVDRKKDMINASGFKVWPREVEDVLYTHPAVREAAVVGVPDGYRGETVKAYISLRPGAGTDPDELAVYCKERLAAYKYPRQVEILPDLPKTASGKILRRELRSRAHHDSDAGQ
;
A
#
# COMPACT_ATOMS: atom_id res chain seq x y z
N MET A 1 37.61 1.05 25.36
CA MET A 1 36.30 1.65 25.11
C MET A 1 35.92 1.19 23.68
N THR A 2 35.01 0.25 23.56
CA THR A 2 34.40 -0.10 22.26
C THR A 2 33.71 1.16 21.75
N ALA A 3 34.02 1.58 20.52
CA ALA A 3 33.34 2.71 19.90
C ALA A 3 31.82 2.43 19.93
N SER A 4 31.02 3.42 20.34
CA SER A 4 29.57 3.31 20.31
C SER A 4 29.13 3.10 18.86
N LEU A 5 28.30 2.10 18.60
CA LEU A 5 27.71 1.81 17.30
C LEU A 5 26.87 3.00 16.85
N ARG A 6 26.98 3.41 15.56
CA ARG A 6 26.22 4.54 14.99
C ARG A 6 25.36 4.03 13.83
N TYR A 7 24.26 4.75 13.50
CA TYR A 7 23.42 4.41 12.33
C TYR A 7 24.21 4.45 11.01
N ALA A 8 25.21 5.31 10.91
CA ALA A 8 26.12 5.37 9.75
C ALA A 8 26.92 4.08 9.53
N ASP A 9 27.12 3.26 10.57
CA ASP A 9 27.84 1.97 10.49
C ASP A 9 26.97 0.87 9.85
N ARG A 10 25.65 1.11 9.68
CA ARG A 10 24.67 0.21 9.01
C ARG A 10 24.73 -1.23 9.50
N PRO A 11 24.52 -1.49 10.81
CA PRO A 11 24.65 -2.85 11.35
C PRO A 11 23.74 -3.87 10.69
N TRP A 12 22.59 -3.44 10.15
CA TRP A 12 21.62 -4.29 9.44
C TRP A 12 22.19 -4.96 8.19
N LEU A 13 23.26 -4.44 7.59
CA LEU A 13 23.87 -5.07 6.41
C LEU A 13 24.35 -6.51 6.69
N ALA A 14 24.65 -6.83 7.95
CA ALA A 14 25.02 -8.19 8.35
C ALA A 14 23.86 -9.19 8.25
N LEU A 15 22.60 -8.71 8.27
CA LEU A 15 21.39 -9.52 8.16
C LEU A 15 20.94 -9.75 6.71
N LEU A 16 21.50 -8.99 5.76
CA LEU A 16 21.17 -9.13 4.34
C LEU A 16 22.01 -10.21 3.68
N GLY A 17 21.40 -11.03 2.82
CA GLY A 17 22.09 -11.98 1.97
C GLY A 17 22.95 -11.28 0.90
N GLU A 18 23.81 -12.05 0.21
CA GLU A 18 24.69 -11.53 -0.83
C GLU A 18 23.92 -10.87 -1.98
N ALA A 19 22.87 -11.53 -2.49
CA ALA A 19 22.01 -11.01 -3.55
C ALA A 19 21.31 -9.69 -3.13
N GLN A 20 20.92 -9.59 -1.87
CA GLN A 20 20.26 -8.38 -1.34
C GLN A 20 21.24 -7.20 -1.18
N ARG A 21 22.52 -7.47 -0.91
CA ARG A 21 23.57 -6.44 -0.78
C ARG A 21 24.18 -6.01 -2.11
N ALA A 22 23.95 -6.79 -3.17
CA ALA A 22 24.47 -6.47 -4.49
C ALA A 22 23.96 -5.10 -4.95
N PRO A 23 24.79 -4.27 -5.60
CA PRO A 23 24.33 -3.05 -6.26
C PRO A 23 23.20 -3.36 -7.26
N VAL A 24 22.26 -2.45 -7.41
CA VAL A 24 21.22 -2.54 -8.43
C VAL A 24 21.42 -1.47 -9.48
N GLU A 25 21.23 -1.85 -10.74
CA GLU A 25 21.23 -0.95 -11.88
C GLU A 25 19.84 -1.04 -12.53
N PRO A 26 18.83 -0.30 -11.99
CA PRO A 26 17.48 -0.39 -12.51
C PRO A 26 17.38 0.23 -13.91
N ALA A 27 16.46 -0.27 -14.73
CA ALA A 27 16.09 0.39 -15.98
C ALA A 27 15.55 1.80 -15.71
N ASP A 28 15.57 2.68 -16.72
CA ASP A 28 15.14 4.07 -16.57
C ASP A 28 13.69 4.22 -16.11
N SER A 29 12.83 3.26 -16.49
CA SER A 29 11.41 3.24 -16.11
C SER A 29 10.77 1.87 -16.35
N LEU A 30 9.55 1.67 -15.83
CA LEU A 30 8.75 0.46 -16.13
C LEU A 30 8.37 0.35 -17.62
N VAL A 31 8.37 1.45 -18.39
CA VAL A 31 8.22 1.40 -19.85
C VAL A 31 9.44 0.77 -20.51
N HIS A 32 10.64 1.05 -20.03
CA HIS A 32 11.86 0.39 -20.53
C HIS A 32 11.89 -1.09 -20.14
N ALA A 33 11.57 -1.39 -18.87
CA ALA A 33 11.45 -2.79 -18.42
C ALA A 33 10.39 -3.60 -19.24
N LEU A 34 9.28 -2.98 -19.65
CA LEU A 34 8.31 -3.61 -20.54
C LEU A 34 8.93 -3.93 -21.91
N ARG A 35 9.65 -2.99 -22.50
CA ARG A 35 10.32 -3.20 -23.80
C ARG A 35 11.36 -4.30 -23.74
N ASP A 36 12.13 -4.34 -22.67
CA ASP A 36 13.12 -5.41 -22.43
C ASP A 36 12.42 -6.77 -22.29
N ALA A 37 11.33 -6.86 -21.54
CA ALA A 37 10.54 -8.07 -21.39
C ALA A 37 9.88 -8.52 -22.72
N VAL A 38 9.41 -7.59 -23.56
CA VAL A 38 8.89 -7.90 -24.91
C VAL A 38 10.00 -8.43 -25.82
N ALA A 39 11.21 -7.86 -25.72
CA ALA A 39 12.35 -8.35 -26.51
C ALA A 39 12.79 -9.76 -26.08
N GLU A 40 12.73 -10.05 -24.78
CA GLU A 40 13.14 -11.33 -24.19
C GLU A 40 12.09 -12.43 -24.40
N ALA A 41 10.82 -12.14 -24.05
CA ALA A 41 9.75 -13.15 -23.96
C ALA A 41 8.38 -12.60 -24.40
N PRO A 42 8.20 -12.18 -25.67
CA PRO A 42 7.00 -11.48 -26.14
C PRO A 42 5.70 -12.27 -25.94
N GLU A 43 5.77 -13.59 -26.08
CA GLU A 43 4.59 -14.47 -25.99
C GLU A 43 4.33 -14.97 -24.55
N ARG A 44 5.17 -14.60 -23.59
CA ARG A 44 4.93 -14.93 -22.17
C ARG A 44 3.72 -14.15 -21.67
N THR A 45 2.86 -14.82 -20.89
CA THR A 45 1.73 -14.15 -20.22
C THR A 45 2.26 -13.11 -19.25
N PHE A 46 1.87 -11.86 -19.44
CA PHE A 46 2.10 -10.79 -18.49
C PHE A 46 0.94 -10.64 -17.52
N LEU A 47 -0.30 -10.52 -18.04
CA LEU A 47 -1.48 -10.36 -17.20
C LEU A 47 -2.35 -11.61 -17.28
N ALA A 48 -2.78 -12.10 -16.13
CA ALA A 48 -3.83 -13.08 -15.99
C ALA A 48 -5.00 -12.44 -15.23
N TYR A 49 -6.17 -12.40 -15.84
CA TYR A 49 -7.37 -11.79 -15.26
C TYR A 49 -8.52 -12.76 -15.43
N PHE A 50 -8.87 -13.45 -14.33
CA PHE A 50 -9.78 -14.60 -14.37
C PHE A 50 -9.32 -15.65 -15.41
N ASP A 51 -10.15 -15.93 -16.42
CA ASP A 51 -9.85 -16.86 -17.52
C ASP A 51 -9.04 -16.24 -18.68
N ALA A 52 -8.84 -14.92 -18.67
CA ALA A 52 -8.05 -14.24 -19.71
C ALA A 52 -6.55 -14.27 -19.45
N ARG A 53 -5.80 -14.24 -20.54
CA ARG A 53 -4.35 -14.10 -20.57
C ARG A 53 -3.97 -13.06 -21.61
N LEU A 54 -3.12 -12.10 -21.22
CA LEU A 54 -2.54 -11.12 -22.14
C LEU A 54 -1.02 -11.28 -22.10
N THR A 55 -0.40 -11.41 -23.26
CA THR A 55 1.04 -11.52 -23.40
C THR A 55 1.75 -10.17 -23.22
N TYR A 56 3.07 -10.18 -23.04
CA TYR A 56 3.87 -8.96 -23.02
C TYR A 56 3.71 -8.15 -24.30
N ARG A 57 3.74 -8.80 -25.45
CA ARG A 57 3.51 -8.18 -26.76
C ARG A 57 2.14 -7.52 -26.85
N GLU A 58 1.07 -8.23 -26.47
CA GLU A 58 -0.28 -7.68 -26.52
C GLU A 58 -0.43 -6.46 -25.61
N VAL A 59 0.10 -6.50 -24.38
CA VAL A 59 0.03 -5.36 -23.45
C VAL A 59 0.83 -4.18 -23.99
N ASP A 60 1.98 -4.41 -24.60
CA ASP A 60 2.79 -3.37 -25.22
C ASP A 60 2.03 -2.68 -26.37
N GLU A 61 1.49 -3.45 -27.32
CA GLU A 61 0.72 -2.94 -28.47
C GLU A 61 -0.56 -2.21 -28.03
N LEU A 62 -1.31 -2.78 -27.08
CA LEU A 62 -2.53 -2.16 -26.55
C LEU A 62 -2.23 -0.84 -25.84
N SER A 63 -1.18 -0.80 -25.03
CA SER A 63 -0.78 0.43 -24.32
C SER A 63 -0.14 1.48 -25.25
N ASP A 64 0.50 1.07 -26.35
CA ASP A 64 0.94 1.99 -27.42
C ASP A 64 -0.23 2.69 -28.07
N SER A 65 -1.32 1.96 -28.35
CA SER A 65 -2.55 2.52 -28.90
C SER A 65 -3.20 3.53 -27.95
N VAL A 66 -3.23 3.23 -26.65
CA VAL A 66 -3.72 4.17 -25.63
C VAL A 66 -2.85 5.43 -25.61
N ALA A 67 -1.52 5.29 -25.66
CA ALA A 67 -0.59 6.42 -25.69
C ALA A 67 -0.78 7.30 -26.94
N ALA A 68 -0.92 6.68 -28.11
CA ALA A 68 -1.19 7.37 -29.37
C ALA A 68 -2.51 8.15 -29.32
N HIS A 69 -3.57 7.53 -28.77
CA HIS A 69 -4.87 8.18 -28.62
C HIS A 69 -4.79 9.39 -27.67
N LEU A 70 -4.21 9.23 -26.48
CA LEU A 70 -4.05 10.33 -25.51
C LEU A 70 -3.30 11.51 -26.14
N ALA A 71 -2.18 11.24 -26.84
CA ALA A 71 -1.42 12.26 -27.52
C ALA A 71 -2.20 12.91 -28.67
N GLY A 72 -2.94 12.12 -29.46
CA GLY A 72 -3.83 12.60 -30.53
C GLY A 72 -4.98 13.48 -30.02
N ARG A 73 -5.44 13.25 -28.78
CA ARG A 73 -6.42 14.10 -28.09
C ARG A 73 -5.78 15.35 -27.44
N GLY A 74 -4.50 15.56 -27.63
CA GLY A 74 -3.77 16.75 -27.18
C GLY A 74 -3.18 16.64 -25.76
N LEU A 75 -2.98 15.43 -25.23
CA LEU A 75 -2.22 15.23 -24.01
C LEU A 75 -0.75 15.60 -24.26
N ALA A 76 -0.22 16.54 -23.48
CA ALA A 76 1.17 16.98 -23.57
C ALA A 76 2.09 16.17 -22.62
N ARG A 77 3.41 16.18 -22.90
CA ARG A 77 4.39 15.65 -21.94
C ARG A 77 4.27 16.38 -20.60
N GLY A 78 4.25 15.65 -19.50
CA GLY A 78 4.10 16.18 -18.14
C GLY A 78 2.67 16.51 -17.74
N ASP A 79 1.67 16.34 -18.62
CA ASP A 79 0.26 16.37 -18.22
C ASP A 79 -0.08 15.22 -17.27
N ARG A 80 -1.17 15.35 -16.50
CA ARG A 80 -1.58 14.37 -15.51
C ARG A 80 -2.78 13.58 -16.01
N VAL A 81 -2.67 12.26 -15.85
CA VAL A 81 -3.73 11.28 -16.15
C VAL A 81 -4.18 10.65 -14.85
N ALA A 82 -5.39 10.94 -14.41
CA ALA A 82 -5.99 10.24 -13.27
C ALA A 82 -6.48 8.86 -13.69
N VAL A 83 -6.15 7.83 -12.89
CA VAL A 83 -6.60 6.46 -13.11
C VAL A 83 -7.39 6.00 -11.88
N LEU A 84 -8.71 5.90 -12.06
CA LEU A 84 -9.69 5.53 -11.03
C LEU A 84 -10.29 4.16 -11.38
N LEU A 85 -9.49 3.11 -11.21
CA LEU A 85 -9.80 1.73 -11.56
C LEU A 85 -9.32 0.76 -10.47
N GLN A 86 -9.99 -0.39 -10.40
CA GLN A 86 -9.57 -1.52 -9.57
C GLN A 86 -8.46 -2.35 -10.26
N ASN A 87 -8.02 -3.46 -9.62
CA ASN A 87 -7.01 -4.36 -10.17
C ASN A 87 -7.54 -5.11 -11.42
N SER A 88 -7.37 -4.51 -12.58
CA SER A 88 -7.82 -5.04 -13.87
C SER A 88 -6.80 -4.72 -14.98
N PRO A 89 -6.88 -5.38 -16.15
CA PRO A 89 -6.05 -5.02 -17.29
C PRO A 89 -6.18 -3.55 -17.71
N HIS A 90 -7.36 -2.96 -17.54
CA HIS A 90 -7.60 -1.54 -17.83
C HIS A 90 -6.69 -0.61 -17.03
N PHE A 91 -6.46 -0.92 -15.73
CA PHE A 91 -5.54 -0.15 -14.90
C PHE A 91 -4.13 -0.17 -15.46
N VAL A 92 -3.63 -1.36 -15.82
CA VAL A 92 -2.28 -1.54 -16.36
C VAL A 92 -2.12 -0.84 -17.69
N LEU A 93 -3.10 -1.00 -18.62
CA LEU A 93 -3.08 -0.35 -19.92
C LEU A 93 -3.15 1.18 -19.82
N ALA A 94 -3.97 1.70 -18.90
CA ALA A 94 -4.07 3.14 -18.65
C ALA A 94 -2.75 3.72 -18.12
N VAL A 95 -2.12 3.07 -17.15
CA VAL A 95 -0.85 3.49 -16.55
C VAL A 95 0.28 3.44 -17.58
N LEU A 96 0.46 2.32 -18.27
CA LEU A 96 1.50 2.18 -19.29
C LEU A 96 1.28 3.13 -20.47
N GLY A 97 0.03 3.27 -20.93
CA GLY A 97 -0.33 4.19 -22.01
C GLY A 97 -0.06 5.66 -21.65
N ALA A 98 -0.38 6.06 -20.42
CA ALA A 98 -0.07 7.40 -19.92
C ALA A 98 1.44 7.65 -19.85
N TRP A 99 2.22 6.72 -19.31
CA TRP A 99 3.69 6.84 -19.25
C TRP A 99 4.33 6.85 -20.63
N LYS A 100 3.87 6.00 -21.57
CA LYS A 100 4.32 6.01 -22.96
C LYS A 100 3.97 7.31 -23.70
N ALA A 101 2.87 7.98 -23.30
CA ALA A 101 2.53 9.31 -23.78
C ALA A 101 3.36 10.43 -23.12
N GLY A 102 4.25 10.09 -22.17
CA GLY A 102 5.08 11.03 -21.41
C GLY A 102 4.32 11.78 -20.32
N ALA A 103 3.20 11.24 -19.85
CA ALA A 103 2.38 11.85 -18.81
C ALA A 103 2.70 11.31 -17.42
N THR A 104 2.31 12.07 -16.40
CA THR A 104 2.32 11.66 -15.00
C THR A 104 0.99 11.00 -14.64
N VAL A 105 1.02 9.84 -14.00
CA VAL A 105 -0.20 9.16 -13.54
C VAL A 105 -0.58 9.67 -12.14
N VAL A 106 -1.87 9.89 -11.92
CA VAL A 106 -2.47 10.16 -10.62
C VAL A 106 -3.36 8.97 -10.27
N PRO A 107 -2.85 7.97 -9.53
CA PRO A 107 -3.67 6.83 -9.12
C PRO A 107 -4.70 7.31 -8.08
N VAL A 108 -5.97 7.05 -8.36
CA VAL A 108 -7.09 7.49 -7.51
C VAL A 108 -7.81 6.27 -6.97
N ASN A 109 -8.08 6.29 -5.67
CA ASN A 109 -8.85 5.23 -5.03
C ASN A 109 -10.29 5.19 -5.60
N PRO A 110 -10.72 4.08 -6.25
CA PRO A 110 -12.04 3.97 -6.86
C PRO A 110 -13.21 3.99 -5.85
N MET A 111 -12.92 3.96 -4.56
CA MET A 111 -13.95 4.09 -3.51
C MET A 111 -14.14 5.53 -3.03
N TYR A 112 -13.36 6.48 -3.54
CA TYR A 112 -13.53 7.91 -3.24
C TYR A 112 -14.88 8.43 -3.73
N LYS A 113 -15.45 9.36 -2.98
CA LYS A 113 -16.67 10.06 -3.33
C LYS A 113 -16.36 11.32 -4.13
N SER A 114 -17.41 11.94 -4.71
CA SER A 114 -17.27 13.12 -5.59
C SER A 114 -16.37 14.21 -5.02
N ALA A 115 -16.51 14.56 -3.74
CA ALA A 115 -15.70 15.63 -3.12
C ALA A 115 -14.21 15.29 -3.04
N GLU A 116 -13.86 14.03 -2.75
CA GLU A 116 -12.48 13.57 -2.69
C GLU A 116 -11.86 13.52 -4.08
N VAL A 117 -12.60 12.99 -5.07
CA VAL A 117 -12.16 12.96 -6.46
C VAL A 117 -12.01 14.39 -7.00
N ALA A 118 -12.98 15.27 -6.76
CA ALA A 118 -12.92 16.68 -7.19
C ALA A 118 -11.69 17.40 -6.65
N HIS A 119 -11.30 17.11 -5.39
CA HIS A 119 -10.05 17.64 -4.82
C HIS A 119 -8.83 17.17 -5.62
N VAL A 120 -8.70 15.85 -5.85
CA VAL A 120 -7.57 15.27 -6.57
C VAL A 120 -7.49 15.80 -8.01
N LEU A 121 -8.60 15.87 -8.72
CA LEU A 121 -8.64 16.35 -10.11
C LEU A 121 -8.20 17.82 -10.23
N ARG A 122 -8.62 18.68 -9.28
CA ARG A 122 -8.24 20.10 -9.28
C ARG A 122 -6.83 20.33 -8.78
N ASP A 123 -6.45 19.78 -7.63
CA ASP A 123 -5.13 19.95 -7.02
C ASP A 123 -4.02 19.34 -7.90
N GLY A 124 -4.29 18.17 -8.48
CA GLY A 124 -3.39 17.52 -9.43
C GLY A 124 -3.37 18.15 -10.83
N GLU A 125 -4.24 19.14 -11.11
CA GLU A 125 -4.42 19.74 -12.45
C GLU A 125 -4.56 18.65 -13.53
N VAL A 126 -5.45 17.68 -13.28
CA VAL A 126 -5.61 16.49 -14.11
C VAL A 126 -6.20 16.85 -15.47
N THR A 127 -5.52 16.42 -16.53
CA THR A 127 -5.91 16.68 -17.92
C THR A 127 -6.76 15.56 -18.51
N ALA A 128 -6.47 14.30 -18.14
CA ALA A 128 -7.20 13.14 -18.60
C ALA A 128 -7.65 12.26 -17.42
N LEU A 129 -8.81 11.63 -17.56
CA LEU A 129 -9.37 10.71 -16.57
C LEU A 129 -9.64 9.36 -17.23
N VAL A 130 -9.16 8.28 -16.61
CA VAL A 130 -9.49 6.90 -16.97
C VAL A 130 -10.23 6.27 -15.79
N CYS A 131 -11.47 5.80 -16.02
CA CYS A 131 -12.32 5.28 -14.95
C CYS A 131 -13.24 4.17 -15.44
N SER A 132 -14.01 3.54 -14.53
CA SER A 132 -15.04 2.61 -14.94
C SER A 132 -16.24 3.34 -15.53
N ASP A 133 -16.92 2.70 -16.49
CA ASP A 133 -18.17 3.15 -17.10
C ASP A 133 -19.23 3.50 -16.05
N ARG A 134 -19.37 2.65 -15.03
CA ARG A 134 -20.32 2.84 -13.93
C ARG A 134 -19.98 4.04 -13.06
N ALA A 135 -18.71 4.26 -12.73
CA ALA A 135 -18.33 5.42 -11.94
C ALA A 135 -18.52 6.72 -12.74
N TRP A 136 -18.25 6.67 -14.06
CA TRP A 136 -18.52 7.81 -14.95
C TRP A 136 -19.99 8.20 -14.95
N GLU A 137 -20.88 7.25 -15.18
CA GLU A 137 -22.33 7.50 -15.20
C GLU A 137 -22.88 7.87 -13.81
N ALA A 138 -22.36 7.28 -12.74
CA ALA A 138 -22.92 7.48 -11.42
C ALA A 138 -22.59 8.86 -10.81
N TYR A 139 -21.37 9.41 -11.06
CA TYR A 139 -20.96 10.67 -10.41
C TYR A 139 -19.75 11.37 -11.02
N LEU A 140 -18.89 10.66 -11.78
CA LEU A 140 -17.63 11.25 -12.25
C LEU A 140 -17.84 12.26 -13.37
N ARG A 141 -18.87 12.09 -14.20
CA ARG A 141 -19.21 13.05 -15.26
C ARG A 141 -19.38 14.46 -14.71
N ASP A 142 -20.21 14.61 -13.69
CA ASP A 142 -20.47 15.91 -13.06
C ASP A 142 -19.25 16.41 -12.29
N THR A 143 -18.54 15.50 -11.60
CA THR A 143 -17.32 15.83 -10.85
C THR A 143 -16.21 16.34 -11.77
N ALA A 144 -16.03 15.71 -12.94
CA ALA A 144 -15.01 16.09 -13.92
C ALA A 144 -15.34 17.41 -14.63
N ALA A 145 -16.63 17.72 -14.84
CA ALA A 145 -17.06 18.96 -15.48
C ALA A 145 -16.57 20.23 -14.76
N GLU A 146 -16.33 20.15 -13.44
CA GLU A 146 -15.80 21.24 -12.60
C GLU A 146 -14.26 21.19 -12.45
N SER A 147 -13.55 20.46 -13.30
CA SER A 147 -12.12 20.22 -13.21
C SER A 147 -11.42 20.53 -14.55
N PRO A 148 -10.06 20.54 -14.62
CA PRO A 148 -9.31 20.70 -15.86
C PRO A 148 -9.41 19.52 -16.84
N VAL A 149 -10.10 18.43 -16.51
CA VAL A 149 -10.23 17.22 -17.33
C VAL A 149 -10.90 17.56 -18.66
N ARG A 150 -10.26 17.13 -19.77
CA ARG A 150 -10.78 17.31 -21.13
C ARG A 150 -10.72 16.03 -21.98
N ILE A 151 -10.08 14.97 -21.47
CA ILE A 151 -10.00 13.68 -22.12
C ILE A 151 -10.51 12.63 -21.13
N VAL A 152 -11.47 11.82 -21.54
CA VAL A 152 -12.05 10.79 -20.68
C VAL A 152 -12.04 9.46 -21.43
N LEU A 153 -11.50 8.43 -20.77
CA LEU A 153 -11.62 7.05 -21.20
C LEU A 153 -12.35 6.24 -20.15
N THR A 154 -13.33 5.45 -20.58
CA THR A 154 -14.06 4.54 -19.70
C THR A 154 -13.77 3.09 -20.07
N GLY A 155 -13.86 2.19 -19.10
CA GLY A 155 -13.74 0.75 -19.33
C GLY A 155 -14.68 -0.03 -18.44
N CYS A 156 -15.04 -1.23 -18.86
CA CYS A 156 -15.87 -2.12 -18.06
C CYS A 156 -15.03 -3.31 -17.60
N GLU A 157 -15.03 -3.60 -16.32
CA GLU A 157 -14.21 -4.68 -15.74
C GLU A 157 -14.67 -6.09 -16.19
N LEU A 158 -15.78 -6.19 -16.92
CA LEU A 158 -16.19 -7.41 -17.63
C LEU A 158 -15.38 -7.66 -18.92
N ASP A 159 -14.61 -6.65 -19.37
CA ASP A 159 -13.73 -6.82 -20.53
C ASP A 159 -12.58 -7.79 -20.22
N PHE A 160 -11.99 -8.33 -21.30
CA PHE A 160 -10.85 -9.24 -21.26
C PHE A 160 -11.12 -10.61 -20.61
N GLN A 161 -12.29 -10.91 -20.08
CA GLN A 161 -12.61 -12.17 -19.43
C GLN A 161 -14.04 -12.62 -19.75
N THR A 162 -14.38 -13.89 -19.49
CA THR A 162 -15.71 -14.46 -19.74
C THR A 162 -16.27 -15.23 -18.54
N ARG A 163 -15.54 -15.27 -17.42
CA ARG A 163 -15.94 -16.00 -16.22
C ARG A 163 -17.09 -15.33 -15.49
N ASP A 164 -17.16 -13.99 -15.51
CA ASP A 164 -18.20 -13.16 -14.88
C ASP A 164 -18.50 -13.58 -13.43
N ASP A 165 -17.44 -13.75 -12.62
CA ASP A 165 -17.57 -14.24 -11.25
C ASP A 165 -18.51 -13.35 -10.43
N PRO A 166 -19.70 -13.83 -10.03
CA PRO A 166 -20.72 -12.98 -9.40
C PRO A 166 -20.33 -12.49 -8.00
N ARG A 167 -19.30 -13.08 -7.36
CA ARG A 167 -18.80 -12.62 -6.05
C ARG A 167 -18.17 -11.24 -6.14
N VAL A 168 -17.63 -10.87 -7.31
CA VAL A 168 -16.95 -9.58 -7.53
C VAL A 168 -17.43 -8.82 -8.76
N LEU A 169 -18.02 -9.49 -9.77
CA LEU A 169 -18.47 -8.92 -11.05
C LEU A 169 -20.01 -9.02 -11.22
N SER A 170 -20.78 -8.73 -10.17
CA SER A 170 -22.25 -8.80 -10.15
C SER A 170 -22.91 -7.55 -10.73
N PHE A 171 -22.53 -7.12 -11.91
CA PHE A 171 -23.07 -5.93 -12.58
C PHE A 171 -23.09 -6.14 -14.09
N GLU A 172 -23.85 -5.31 -14.79
CA GLU A 172 -23.96 -5.32 -16.24
C GLU A 172 -23.08 -4.22 -16.86
N ARG A 173 -22.65 -4.45 -18.10
CA ARG A 173 -22.00 -3.41 -18.92
C ARG A 173 -22.99 -2.31 -19.23
N LEU A 174 -22.55 -1.07 -19.08
CA LEU A 174 -23.31 0.08 -19.53
C LEU A 174 -23.08 0.36 -21.02
N PRO A 175 -24.02 1.03 -21.70
CA PRO A 175 -23.79 1.56 -23.05
C PRO A 175 -22.59 2.53 -23.05
N GLU A 176 -21.88 2.60 -24.16
CA GLU A 176 -20.80 3.57 -24.34
C GLU A 176 -21.30 5.00 -24.12
N ALA A 177 -20.60 5.75 -23.29
CA ALA A 177 -20.93 7.13 -23.01
C ALA A 177 -20.58 8.03 -24.21
N PRO A 178 -21.47 8.93 -24.64
CA PRO A 178 -21.21 9.77 -25.83
C PRO A 178 -20.11 10.82 -25.62
N ASP A 179 -19.72 11.06 -24.39
CA ASP A 179 -18.75 12.07 -23.95
C ASP A 179 -17.44 11.46 -23.40
N ALA A 180 -17.26 10.15 -23.55
CA ALA A 180 -16.05 9.42 -23.18
C ALA A 180 -15.69 8.40 -24.27
N ASP A 181 -14.40 8.15 -24.45
CA ASP A 181 -13.93 7.10 -25.36
C ASP A 181 -13.85 5.76 -24.60
N ASP A 182 -14.25 4.66 -25.22
CA ASP A 182 -14.09 3.32 -24.65
C ASP A 182 -12.63 2.88 -24.69
N LEU A 183 -12.04 2.54 -23.55
CA LEU A 183 -10.61 2.23 -23.40
C LEU A 183 -10.21 0.99 -24.23
N VAL A 184 -11.04 -0.05 -24.27
CA VAL A 184 -10.73 -1.28 -24.99
C VAL A 184 -10.81 -1.06 -26.49
N THR A 185 -11.80 -0.31 -26.95
CA THR A 185 -11.93 0.12 -28.33
C THR A 185 -10.71 0.94 -28.76
N VAL A 186 -10.28 1.90 -27.93
CA VAL A 186 -9.07 2.70 -28.15
C VAL A 186 -7.83 1.80 -28.21
N ALA A 187 -7.66 0.92 -27.23
CA ALA A 187 -6.50 0.03 -27.14
C ALA A 187 -6.38 -0.90 -28.37
N ARG A 188 -7.51 -1.42 -28.85
CA ARG A 188 -7.56 -2.34 -30.02
C ARG A 188 -7.53 -1.66 -31.39
N ARG A 189 -7.59 -0.32 -31.44
CA ARG A 189 -7.59 0.43 -32.71
C ARG A 189 -6.26 0.32 -33.46
N GLY A 190 -5.19 0.03 -32.76
CA GLY A 190 -3.83 0.10 -33.27
C GLY A 190 -3.27 1.53 -33.22
N GLY A 191 -1.98 1.66 -33.03
CA GLY A 191 -1.28 2.93 -32.95
C GLY A 191 0.11 2.72 -32.38
N THR A 192 0.98 3.70 -32.58
CA THR A 192 2.36 3.69 -32.06
C THR A 192 2.52 4.77 -31.01
N ALA A 193 3.16 4.46 -29.91
CA ALA A 193 3.48 5.46 -28.89
C ALA A 193 4.26 6.64 -29.48
N PRO A 194 4.00 7.88 -29.04
CA PRO A 194 4.65 9.06 -29.57
C PRO A 194 6.16 9.02 -29.37
N GLU A 195 6.92 9.30 -30.44
CA GLU A 195 8.38 9.36 -30.37
C GLU A 195 8.87 10.46 -29.43
N GLY A 196 10.02 10.24 -28.77
CA GLY A 196 10.67 11.20 -27.89
C GLY A 196 9.98 11.44 -26.55
N ARG A 197 8.93 10.66 -26.22
CA ARG A 197 8.20 10.78 -24.96
C ARG A 197 8.54 9.69 -23.90
N ALA A 198 9.50 8.83 -24.20
CA ALA A 198 9.94 7.81 -23.24
C ALA A 198 10.33 8.46 -21.89
N PRO A 199 9.88 7.92 -20.75
CA PRO A 199 10.16 8.48 -19.45
C PRO A 199 11.64 8.38 -19.09
N ARG A 200 12.14 9.37 -18.34
CA ARG A 200 13.47 9.37 -17.74
C ARG A 200 13.37 9.08 -16.25
N PRO A 201 14.45 8.65 -15.58
CA PRO A 201 14.42 8.39 -14.14
C PRO A 201 13.91 9.55 -13.28
N ASP A 202 14.25 10.78 -13.63
CA ASP A 202 13.84 11.99 -12.90
C ASP A 202 12.44 12.51 -13.29
N ASP A 203 11.83 12.00 -14.34
CA ASP A 203 10.45 12.37 -14.69
C ASP A 203 9.48 11.86 -13.61
N ILE A 204 8.44 12.65 -13.33
CA ILE A 204 7.41 12.29 -12.37
C ILE A 204 6.57 11.14 -12.95
N ALA A 205 6.63 9.98 -12.33
CA ALA A 205 5.82 8.83 -12.70
C ALA A 205 4.41 8.90 -12.09
N LEU A 206 4.36 9.21 -10.78
CA LEU A 206 3.11 9.27 -10.04
C LEU A 206 3.02 10.55 -9.20
N ILE A 207 1.80 11.06 -9.05
CA ILE A 207 1.40 11.92 -7.93
C ILE A 207 0.45 11.11 -7.07
N SER A 208 0.96 10.54 -5.99
CA SER A 208 0.20 9.63 -5.12
C SER A 208 -0.35 10.40 -3.93
N TYR A 209 -1.69 10.59 -3.90
CA TYR A 209 -2.33 11.32 -2.80
C TYR A 209 -2.37 10.50 -1.54
N THR A 210 -1.74 11.03 -0.48
CA THR A 210 -1.77 10.41 0.85
C THR A 210 -3.00 10.90 1.61
N SER A 211 -3.64 10.01 2.34
CA SER A 211 -4.76 10.32 3.23
C SER A 211 -4.28 11.09 4.48
N GLY A 212 -3.44 12.09 4.29
CA GLY A 212 -2.76 12.85 5.33
C GLY A 212 -3.46 12.80 6.68
N THR A 213 -2.67 12.55 7.70
CA THR A 213 -3.15 12.29 9.05
C THR A 213 -3.66 13.55 9.76
N SER A 214 -3.44 14.73 9.16
CA SER A 214 -3.70 16.03 9.81
C SER A 214 -4.33 17.08 8.89
N GLY A 215 -4.87 16.72 7.72
CA GLY A 215 -5.41 17.75 6.83
C GLY A 215 -5.83 17.24 5.45
N THR A 216 -5.89 18.17 4.50
CA THR A 216 -6.16 17.90 3.08
C THR A 216 -5.11 16.93 2.51
N PRO A 217 -5.50 15.91 1.73
CA PRO A 217 -4.56 14.99 1.10
C PRO A 217 -3.49 15.73 0.28
N LYS A 218 -2.23 15.28 0.40
CA LYS A 218 -1.09 15.82 -0.33
C LYS A 218 -0.62 14.81 -1.37
N GLY A 219 -0.28 15.25 -2.56
CA GLY A 219 0.26 14.38 -3.61
C GLY A 219 1.78 14.20 -3.47
N ALA A 220 2.24 13.04 -3.06
CA ALA A 220 3.67 12.70 -3.07
C ALA A 220 4.14 12.48 -4.50
N VAL A 221 5.31 13.06 -4.85
CA VAL A 221 5.86 13.02 -6.20
C VAL A 221 6.81 11.84 -6.34
N ASN A 222 6.31 10.69 -6.81
CA ASN A 222 7.16 9.52 -7.07
C ASN A 222 7.75 9.62 -8.48
N THR A 223 9.07 9.62 -8.61
CA THR A 223 9.75 9.60 -9.91
C THR A 223 9.82 8.18 -10.48
N HIS A 224 10.09 8.03 -11.78
CA HIS A 224 10.35 6.72 -12.38
C HIS A 224 11.55 6.03 -11.71
N GLY A 225 12.61 6.78 -11.38
CA GLY A 225 13.77 6.27 -10.65
C GLY A 225 13.42 5.73 -9.26
N ASN A 226 12.59 6.43 -8.49
CA ASN A 226 12.14 5.94 -7.18
C ASN A 226 11.42 4.59 -7.30
N ILE A 227 10.50 4.47 -8.29
CA ILE A 227 9.73 3.24 -8.53
C ILE A 227 10.67 2.11 -8.96
N MET A 228 11.53 2.37 -9.94
CA MET A 228 12.43 1.35 -10.49
C MET A 228 13.44 0.85 -9.46
N TYR A 229 13.97 1.74 -8.61
CA TYR A 229 14.85 1.33 -7.52
C TYR A 229 14.16 0.31 -6.61
N ASN A 230 12.96 0.61 -6.12
CA ASN A 230 12.24 -0.30 -5.22
C ASN A 230 11.73 -1.56 -5.93
N ALA A 231 11.27 -1.48 -7.18
CA ALA A 231 10.87 -2.64 -7.97
C ALA A 231 12.05 -3.60 -8.17
N GLU A 232 13.26 -3.08 -8.45
CA GLU A 232 14.48 -3.88 -8.60
C GLU A 232 14.94 -4.48 -7.27
N ARG A 233 14.83 -3.73 -6.17
CA ARG A 233 15.12 -4.26 -4.82
C ARG A 233 14.14 -5.38 -4.43
N GLN A 234 12.86 -5.28 -4.80
CA GLN A 234 11.90 -6.36 -4.60
C GLN A 234 12.26 -7.59 -5.46
N ARG A 235 12.59 -7.39 -6.73
CA ARG A 235 12.98 -8.47 -7.65
C ARG A 235 14.21 -9.25 -7.12
N THR A 236 15.27 -8.56 -6.75
CA THR A 236 16.51 -9.15 -6.29
C THR A 236 16.44 -9.68 -4.85
N GLY A 237 15.63 -9.04 -4.01
CA GLY A 237 15.48 -9.36 -2.60
C GLY A 237 14.58 -10.54 -2.27
N LEU A 238 13.72 -11.00 -3.21
CA LEU A 238 12.72 -12.03 -2.91
C LEU A 238 13.14 -13.47 -3.25
N GLU A 239 14.24 -13.66 -3.98
CA GLU A 239 14.74 -14.99 -4.38
C GLU A 239 13.66 -15.84 -5.09
N LEU A 240 12.91 -15.21 -6.01
CA LEU A 240 11.86 -15.87 -6.77
C LEU A 240 12.43 -16.69 -7.93
N PRO A 241 11.69 -17.70 -8.44
CA PRO A 241 12.11 -18.45 -9.61
C PRO A 241 12.14 -17.56 -10.87
N GLU A 242 12.75 -18.06 -11.93
CA GLU A 242 12.65 -17.45 -13.24
C GLU A 242 11.15 -17.39 -13.68
N ALA A 243 10.75 -16.26 -14.29
CA ALA A 243 9.36 -16.02 -14.68
C ALA A 243 8.35 -16.21 -13.54
N PRO A 244 8.48 -15.45 -12.44
CA PRO A 244 7.65 -15.65 -11.27
C PRO A 244 6.20 -15.22 -11.51
N VAL A 245 5.28 -15.84 -10.77
CA VAL A 245 3.87 -15.45 -10.75
C VAL A 245 3.62 -14.60 -9.50
N TYR A 246 3.14 -13.38 -9.71
CA TYR A 246 2.73 -12.44 -8.66
C TYR A 246 1.21 -12.41 -8.60
N TYR A 247 0.66 -12.32 -7.41
CA TYR A 247 -0.76 -12.06 -7.22
C TYR A 247 -0.96 -10.66 -6.65
N ALA A 248 -1.75 -9.83 -7.32
CA ALA A 248 -2.04 -8.46 -6.91
C ALA A 248 -3.09 -8.41 -5.79
N LEU A 249 -2.67 -8.73 -4.55
CA LEU A 249 -3.53 -8.64 -3.37
C LEU A 249 -3.66 -7.19 -2.89
N ALA A 250 -2.57 -6.42 -2.93
CA ALA A 250 -2.64 -4.99 -2.70
C ALA A 250 -3.30 -4.27 -3.90
N PRO A 251 -4.10 -3.22 -3.66
CA PRO A 251 -4.63 -2.42 -4.76
C PRO A 251 -3.51 -1.77 -5.58
N LEU A 252 -3.58 -1.88 -6.92
CA LEU A 252 -2.59 -1.28 -7.82
C LEU A 252 -2.59 0.26 -7.79
N PHE A 253 -3.71 0.87 -7.41
CA PHE A 253 -3.77 2.33 -7.19
C PHE A 253 -3.04 2.78 -5.91
N HIS A 254 -2.61 1.85 -5.06
CA HIS A 254 -1.79 2.12 -3.87
C HIS A 254 -0.33 1.84 -4.19
N ILE A 255 0.58 2.66 -3.61
CA ILE A 255 2.02 2.57 -3.91
C ILE A 255 2.60 1.16 -3.66
N THR A 256 2.09 0.40 -2.70
CA THR A 256 2.52 -0.97 -2.43
C THR A 256 2.20 -1.91 -3.60
N GLY A 257 0.96 -1.91 -4.10
CA GLY A 257 0.58 -2.73 -5.27
C GLY A 257 1.30 -2.28 -6.53
N MET A 258 1.43 -0.96 -6.73
CA MET A 258 2.14 -0.38 -7.87
C MET A 258 3.60 -0.82 -7.95
N VAL A 259 4.31 -0.83 -6.84
CA VAL A 259 5.77 -1.08 -6.81
C VAL A 259 6.09 -2.54 -6.53
N CYS A 260 5.51 -3.12 -5.45
CA CYS A 260 5.91 -4.45 -4.98
C CYS A 260 5.26 -5.60 -5.75
N GLU A 261 4.17 -5.33 -6.49
CA GLU A 261 3.47 -6.33 -7.30
C GLU A 261 3.59 -6.01 -8.79
N PHE A 262 3.01 -4.92 -9.28
CA PHE A 262 3.07 -4.58 -10.69
C PHE A 262 4.49 -4.26 -11.15
N GLY A 263 5.20 -3.35 -10.47
CA GLY A 263 6.56 -2.97 -10.84
C GLY A 263 7.56 -4.13 -10.73
N ALA A 264 7.54 -4.85 -9.61
CA ALA A 264 8.43 -5.99 -9.41
C ALA A 264 8.14 -7.16 -10.37
N CYS A 265 6.85 -7.43 -10.65
CA CYS A 265 6.44 -8.44 -11.63
C CYS A 265 6.94 -8.11 -13.03
N LEU A 266 6.69 -6.88 -13.50
CA LEU A 266 7.13 -6.42 -14.82
C LEU A 266 8.65 -6.49 -14.97
N ASN A 267 9.36 -6.02 -13.94
CA ASN A 267 10.84 -6.03 -13.92
C ASN A 267 11.46 -7.44 -13.77
N SER A 268 10.63 -8.45 -13.48
CA SER A 268 11.04 -9.87 -13.40
C SER A 268 10.60 -10.66 -14.64
N THR A 269 10.05 -10.04 -15.66
CA THR A 269 9.38 -10.69 -16.80
C THR A 269 8.39 -11.77 -16.32
N GLY A 270 7.67 -11.47 -15.23
CA GLY A 270 6.76 -12.37 -14.53
C GLY A 270 5.32 -12.31 -15.05
N THR A 271 4.43 -13.06 -14.40
CA THR A 271 2.97 -13.00 -14.63
C THR A 271 2.28 -12.33 -13.44
N LEU A 272 1.48 -11.30 -13.70
CA LEU A 272 0.66 -10.61 -12.70
C LEU A 272 -0.79 -11.12 -12.76
N VAL A 273 -1.24 -11.75 -11.69
CA VAL A 273 -2.60 -12.25 -11.54
C VAL A 273 -3.47 -11.18 -10.89
N LEU A 274 -4.59 -10.88 -11.53
CA LEU A 274 -5.56 -9.84 -11.16
C LEU A 274 -6.94 -10.46 -10.95
N THR A 275 -7.69 -10.03 -9.94
CA THR A 275 -9.07 -10.49 -9.66
C THR A 275 -10.02 -9.35 -9.31
N TYR A 276 -9.83 -8.18 -9.91
CA TYR A 276 -10.65 -6.99 -9.75
C TYR A 276 -10.54 -6.38 -8.35
N ARG A 277 -11.13 -7.00 -7.33
CA ARG A 277 -11.10 -6.54 -5.94
C ARG A 277 -10.97 -7.71 -4.97
N PHE A 278 -10.59 -7.43 -3.75
CA PHE A 278 -10.47 -8.45 -2.72
C PHE A 278 -11.85 -9.07 -2.39
N GLU A 279 -11.93 -10.37 -2.55
CA GLU A 279 -12.94 -11.28 -2.00
C GLU A 279 -12.22 -12.58 -1.67
N ALA A 280 -12.35 -13.09 -0.42
CA ALA A 280 -11.48 -14.14 0.08
C ALA A 280 -11.57 -15.46 -0.73
N GLY A 281 -12.78 -15.87 -1.12
CA GLY A 281 -12.98 -17.07 -1.93
C GLY A 281 -12.40 -16.94 -3.34
N VAL A 282 -12.58 -15.77 -3.99
CA VAL A 282 -11.99 -15.49 -5.32
C VAL A 282 -10.46 -15.50 -5.26
N VAL A 283 -9.89 -14.97 -4.17
CA VAL A 283 -8.43 -15.00 -3.96
C VAL A 283 -7.92 -16.43 -3.81
N LEU A 284 -8.59 -17.26 -3.01
CA LEU A 284 -8.22 -18.67 -2.82
C LEU A 284 -8.32 -19.47 -4.13
N ASP A 285 -9.39 -19.27 -4.92
CA ASP A 285 -9.52 -19.89 -6.24
C ASP A 285 -8.36 -19.49 -7.16
N ALA A 286 -7.99 -18.20 -7.17
CA ALA A 286 -6.87 -17.71 -7.96
C ALA A 286 -5.52 -18.28 -7.46
N PHE A 287 -5.34 -18.48 -6.15
CA PHE A 287 -4.14 -19.13 -5.60
C PHE A 287 -4.05 -20.60 -6.05
N ALA A 288 -5.16 -21.33 -6.04
CA ALA A 288 -5.20 -22.70 -6.53
C ALA A 288 -4.92 -22.79 -8.05
N GLU A 289 -5.53 -21.89 -8.85
CA GLU A 289 -5.41 -21.89 -10.31
C GLU A 289 -4.04 -21.45 -10.81
N HIS A 290 -3.54 -20.33 -10.28
CA HIS A 290 -2.33 -19.67 -10.81
C HIS A 290 -1.05 -20.00 -10.03
N ARG A 291 -1.16 -20.58 -8.83
CA ARG A 291 -0.03 -20.98 -7.97
C ARG A 291 1.01 -19.87 -7.82
N PRO A 292 0.64 -18.68 -7.31
CA PRO A 292 1.55 -17.54 -7.24
C PRO A 292 2.75 -17.81 -6.31
N HIS A 293 3.87 -17.18 -6.65
CA HIS A 293 5.11 -17.25 -5.88
C HIS A 293 5.23 -16.12 -4.87
N TYR A 294 4.58 -14.98 -5.13
CA TYR A 294 4.65 -13.81 -4.27
C TYR A 294 3.32 -13.02 -4.24
N THR A 295 3.05 -12.46 -3.07
CA THR A 295 2.01 -11.45 -2.88
C THR A 295 2.35 -10.57 -1.67
N VAL A 296 1.78 -9.36 -1.65
CA VAL A 296 1.82 -8.45 -0.52
C VAL A 296 0.44 -7.86 -0.26
N GLY A 297 0.04 -7.79 1.00
CA GLY A 297 -1.25 -7.23 1.36
C GLY A 297 -1.32 -6.77 2.81
N PRO A 298 -2.42 -6.11 3.21
CA PRO A 298 -2.63 -5.75 4.60
C PRO A 298 -2.91 -6.98 5.47
N SER A 299 -2.57 -6.90 6.76
CA SER A 299 -2.83 -7.98 7.73
C SER A 299 -4.30 -8.42 7.74
N THR A 300 -5.24 -7.49 7.50
CA THR A 300 -6.69 -7.76 7.42
C THR A 300 -7.06 -8.72 6.29
N ALA A 301 -6.38 -8.65 5.14
CA ALA A 301 -6.61 -9.59 4.04
C ALA A 301 -6.18 -11.01 4.43
N PHE A 302 -5.01 -11.16 5.07
CA PHE A 302 -4.54 -12.46 5.55
C PHE A 302 -5.42 -13.03 6.67
N MET A 303 -5.97 -12.17 7.54
CA MET A 303 -6.98 -12.60 8.53
C MET A 303 -8.24 -13.14 7.85
N ALA A 304 -8.73 -12.47 6.81
CA ALA A 304 -9.91 -12.90 6.08
C ALA A 304 -9.67 -14.22 5.33
N LEU A 305 -8.52 -14.37 4.68
CA LEU A 305 -8.12 -15.63 4.03
C LEU A 305 -8.02 -16.78 5.04
N ALA A 306 -7.36 -16.55 6.19
CA ALA A 306 -7.20 -17.56 7.24
C ALA A 306 -8.51 -17.95 7.94
N ALA A 307 -9.56 -17.13 7.81
CA ALA A 307 -10.88 -17.38 8.38
C ALA A 307 -11.88 -17.99 7.37
N HIS A 308 -11.52 -18.05 6.08
CA HIS A 308 -12.42 -18.58 5.06
C HIS A 308 -12.64 -20.10 5.25
N PRO A 309 -13.88 -20.61 5.14
CA PRO A 309 -14.19 -22.03 5.41
C PRO A 309 -13.44 -22.99 4.48
N ASP A 310 -13.18 -22.60 3.24
CA ASP A 310 -12.54 -23.43 2.22
C ASP A 310 -11.02 -23.28 2.17
N VAL A 311 -10.41 -22.50 3.07
CA VAL A 311 -8.95 -22.32 3.09
C VAL A 311 -8.23 -23.62 3.46
N THR A 312 -7.18 -23.93 2.72
CA THR A 312 -6.32 -25.10 2.98
C THR A 312 -4.84 -24.72 2.83
N PRO A 313 -3.90 -25.49 3.41
CA PRO A 313 -2.47 -25.25 3.22
C PRO A 313 -2.03 -25.29 1.75
N GLU A 314 -2.72 -26.06 0.90
CA GLU A 314 -2.39 -26.19 -0.53
C GLU A 314 -2.51 -24.86 -1.28
N HIS A 315 -3.43 -23.97 -0.92
CA HIS A 315 -3.56 -22.64 -1.50
C HIS A 315 -2.27 -21.82 -1.37
N PHE A 316 -1.44 -22.12 -0.36
CA PHE A 316 -0.22 -21.38 -0.08
C PHE A 316 1.06 -22.15 -0.44
N SER A 317 0.96 -23.36 -0.97
CA SER A 317 2.10 -24.26 -1.19
C SER A 317 3.10 -23.77 -2.24
N SER A 318 2.68 -22.92 -3.19
CA SER A 318 3.55 -22.34 -4.23
C SER A 318 4.34 -21.11 -3.79
N PHE A 319 3.89 -20.44 -2.72
CA PHE A 319 4.51 -19.18 -2.30
C PHE A 319 5.95 -19.35 -1.83
N ARG A 320 6.83 -18.47 -2.34
CA ARG A 320 8.21 -18.26 -1.88
C ARG A 320 8.31 -17.07 -0.95
N GLY A 321 7.35 -16.14 -1.08
CA GLY A 321 7.25 -14.98 -0.23
C GLY A 321 5.82 -14.49 -0.08
N ILE A 322 5.43 -14.22 1.16
CA ILE A 322 4.22 -13.49 1.50
C ILE A 322 4.64 -12.33 2.38
N SER A 323 4.23 -11.13 2.02
CA SER A 323 4.58 -9.92 2.76
C SER A 323 3.33 -9.19 3.27
N SER A 324 3.45 -8.52 4.40
CA SER A 324 2.42 -7.63 4.91
C SER A 324 3.01 -6.27 5.23
N GLY A 325 2.30 -5.21 4.85
CA GLY A 325 2.71 -3.83 5.08
C GLY A 325 1.53 -2.86 5.09
N GLY A 326 1.81 -1.58 5.35
CA GLY A 326 0.81 -0.51 5.38
C GLY A 326 -0.08 -0.48 6.64
N ALA A 327 -0.06 -1.53 7.45
CA ALA A 327 -0.75 -1.62 8.74
C ALA A 327 0.08 -2.49 9.69
N PRO A 328 -0.11 -2.37 11.01
CA PRO A 328 0.52 -3.26 11.97
C PRO A 328 0.22 -4.74 11.68
N LEU A 329 1.25 -5.58 11.82
CA LEU A 329 1.14 -7.03 11.68
C LEU A 329 1.27 -7.66 13.09
N PRO A 330 0.17 -8.19 13.66
CA PRO A 330 0.22 -8.83 14.97
C PRO A 330 1.07 -10.11 14.96
N PRO A 331 1.98 -10.32 15.93
CA PRO A 331 2.76 -11.56 16.03
C PRO A 331 1.89 -12.82 16.05
N ALA A 332 0.76 -12.76 16.76
CA ALA A 332 -0.20 -13.87 16.86
C ALA A 332 -0.78 -14.28 15.50
N LEU A 333 -0.96 -13.33 14.55
CA LEU A 333 -1.40 -13.64 13.20
C LEU A 333 -0.33 -14.40 12.44
N VAL A 334 0.93 -13.94 12.53
CA VAL A 334 2.08 -14.57 11.85
C VAL A 334 2.23 -16.03 12.28
N GLU A 335 2.21 -16.28 13.60
CA GLU A 335 2.31 -17.62 14.18
C GLU A 335 1.13 -18.53 13.77
N LYS A 336 -0.09 -17.99 13.86
CA LYS A 336 -1.30 -18.73 13.47
C LYS A 336 -1.27 -19.08 11.98
N PHE A 337 -0.87 -18.15 11.13
CA PHE A 337 -0.81 -18.36 9.67
C PHE A 337 0.25 -19.39 9.31
N ARG A 338 1.44 -19.29 9.90
CA ARG A 338 2.52 -20.26 9.73
C ARG A 338 2.11 -21.67 10.18
N ALA A 339 1.54 -21.78 11.37
CA ALA A 339 1.11 -23.08 11.91
C ALA A 339 -0.01 -23.71 11.09
N GLY A 340 -0.94 -22.90 10.54
CA GLY A 340 -2.07 -23.38 9.77
C GLY A 340 -1.77 -23.67 8.30
N PHE A 341 -0.87 -22.89 7.68
CA PHE A 341 -0.70 -22.88 6.22
C PHE A 341 0.73 -23.04 5.74
N GLY A 342 1.73 -22.93 6.60
CA GLY A 342 3.15 -23.14 6.32
C GLY A 342 3.97 -21.88 6.07
N PRO A 343 3.62 -20.95 5.16
CA PRO A 343 4.42 -19.76 4.90
C PRO A 343 4.48 -18.78 6.09
N TYR A 344 5.65 -18.16 6.23
CA TYR A 344 5.86 -17.04 7.14
C TYR A 344 5.45 -15.73 6.47
N ILE A 345 4.58 -14.94 7.10
CA ILE A 345 4.23 -13.59 6.62
C ILE A 345 5.34 -12.63 7.04
N ARG A 346 6.09 -12.11 6.07
CA ARG A 346 7.15 -11.14 6.30
C ARG A 346 6.56 -9.76 6.54
N ASN A 347 7.00 -9.11 7.61
CA ASN A 347 6.61 -7.73 7.86
C ASN A 347 7.42 -6.77 6.98
N GLY A 348 6.82 -5.64 6.62
CA GLY A 348 7.47 -4.57 5.88
C GLY A 348 6.94 -3.19 6.30
N TYR A 349 7.82 -2.20 6.27
CA TYR A 349 7.50 -0.82 6.60
C TYR A 349 7.86 0.12 5.47
N GLY A 350 6.96 1.05 5.20
CA GLY A 350 7.14 2.10 4.22
C GLY A 350 5.95 3.03 4.14
N LEU A 351 6.12 4.10 3.40
CA LEU A 351 5.14 5.15 3.16
C LEU A 351 5.09 5.48 1.67
N THR A 352 4.09 6.22 1.25
CA THR A 352 4.01 6.75 -0.12
C THR A 352 5.21 7.65 -0.41
N GLU A 353 5.65 8.40 0.59
CA GLU A 353 6.78 9.32 0.57
C GLU A 353 8.15 8.65 0.43
N CYS A 354 8.23 7.34 0.62
CA CYS A 354 9.42 6.53 0.30
C CYS A 354 9.12 5.41 -0.73
N THR A 355 8.10 5.59 -1.54
CA THR A 355 7.78 4.74 -2.72
C THR A 355 7.67 3.26 -2.37
N ALA A 356 6.86 2.92 -1.36
CA ALA A 356 6.67 1.60 -0.76
C ALA A 356 7.76 1.22 0.27
N PRO A 357 8.33 -0.02 0.37
CA PRO A 357 9.08 -0.37 1.56
C PRO A 357 10.44 0.34 1.63
N CYS A 358 10.77 0.84 2.81
CA CYS A 358 12.12 1.24 3.17
C CYS A 358 12.80 0.24 4.13
N ALA A 359 12.00 -0.62 4.77
CA ALA A 359 12.49 -1.74 5.57
C ALA A 359 11.62 -2.98 5.35
N SER A 360 12.21 -4.16 5.34
CA SER A 360 11.51 -5.43 5.18
C SER A 360 12.28 -6.57 5.86
N VAL A 361 11.56 -7.64 6.23
CA VAL A 361 12.19 -8.85 6.77
C VAL A 361 12.90 -9.60 5.65
N PRO A 362 14.22 -9.83 5.75
CA PRO A 362 14.97 -10.55 4.72
C PRO A 362 14.47 -12.00 4.53
N PRO A 363 14.56 -12.59 3.31
CA PRO A 363 14.29 -14.00 3.11
C PRO A 363 15.10 -14.89 4.05
N GLY A 364 14.47 -15.97 4.50
CA GLY A 364 15.13 -16.92 5.42
C GLY A 364 15.25 -16.46 6.88
N LEU A 365 14.89 -15.21 7.18
CA LEU A 365 14.86 -14.70 8.55
C LEU A 365 13.41 -14.51 9.05
N GLU A 366 13.27 -14.52 10.36
CA GLU A 366 12.04 -14.18 11.08
C GLU A 366 12.27 -12.91 11.88
N ALA A 367 11.27 -12.02 11.85
CA ALA A 367 11.32 -10.78 12.61
C ALA A 367 11.30 -11.08 14.11
N PRO A 368 12.20 -10.53 14.91
CA PRO A 368 12.13 -10.64 16.35
C PRO A 368 10.95 -9.83 16.91
N VAL A 369 10.43 -10.28 18.04
CA VAL A 369 9.46 -9.55 18.85
C VAL A 369 10.22 -8.89 19.99
N ASP A 370 10.04 -7.59 20.17
CA ASP A 370 10.62 -6.88 21.31
C ASP A 370 9.99 -7.37 22.62
N PRO A 371 10.76 -7.91 23.57
CA PRO A 371 10.21 -8.49 24.80
C PRO A 371 9.58 -7.46 25.75
N ALA A 372 9.92 -6.18 25.60
CA ALA A 372 9.39 -5.12 26.48
C ALA A 372 8.04 -4.60 26.01
N SER A 373 7.85 -4.44 24.69
CA SER A 373 6.63 -3.88 24.11
C SER A 373 5.73 -4.92 23.42
N GLY A 374 6.24 -6.13 23.12
CA GLY A 374 5.53 -7.13 22.31
C GLY A 374 5.48 -6.80 20.83
N THR A 375 6.15 -5.72 20.38
CA THR A 375 6.13 -5.25 19.02
C THR A 375 6.96 -6.14 18.10
N LEU A 376 6.37 -6.60 16.99
CA LEU A 376 7.08 -7.30 15.93
C LEU A 376 7.94 -6.32 15.12
N ALA A 377 9.23 -6.63 14.92
CA ALA A 377 10.07 -5.83 14.05
C ALA A 377 9.48 -5.75 12.63
N VAL A 378 9.65 -4.59 11.99
CA VAL A 378 9.16 -4.36 10.63
C VAL A 378 10.18 -4.74 9.55
N GLY A 379 11.31 -5.28 9.98
CA GLY A 379 12.41 -5.66 9.10
C GLY A 379 13.64 -4.80 9.28
N VAL A 380 14.50 -4.81 8.28
CA VAL A 380 15.74 -4.03 8.22
C VAL A 380 15.77 -3.16 6.98
N PRO A 381 16.46 -2.01 7.00
CA PRO A 381 16.62 -1.16 5.82
C PRO A 381 17.33 -1.88 4.67
N GLY A 382 17.06 -1.47 3.43
CA GLY A 382 17.82 -1.89 2.26
C GLY A 382 19.28 -1.39 2.30
N PRO A 383 20.15 -1.92 1.43
CA PRO A 383 21.59 -1.60 1.47
C PRO A 383 21.90 -0.13 1.17
N ASP A 384 21.09 0.52 0.33
CA ASP A 384 21.27 1.93 -0.03
C ASP A 384 20.32 2.86 0.78
N THR A 385 19.63 2.30 1.78
CA THR A 385 18.72 3.01 2.64
C THR A 385 19.34 3.20 4.01
N VAL A 386 19.32 4.42 4.52
CA VAL A 386 19.71 4.74 5.89
C VAL A 386 18.46 5.09 6.68
N VAL A 387 18.26 4.41 7.79
CA VAL A 387 17.23 4.75 8.77
C VAL A 387 17.90 5.18 10.04
N ARG A 388 17.51 6.36 10.55
CA ARG A 388 17.99 6.92 11.81
C ARG A 388 16.80 7.15 12.73
N ILE A 389 17.05 7.14 14.02
CA ILE A 389 16.06 7.47 15.03
C ILE A 389 16.50 8.76 15.71
N LEU A 390 15.64 9.78 15.65
CA LEU A 390 15.97 11.13 16.15
C LEU A 390 15.06 11.51 17.31
N ASP A 391 15.61 12.25 18.25
CA ASP A 391 14.85 12.88 19.35
C ASP A 391 14.09 14.14 18.89
N GLU A 392 13.48 14.85 19.83
CA GLU A 392 12.75 16.10 19.55
C GLU A 392 13.69 17.27 19.14
N ALA A 393 14.97 17.20 19.50
CA ALA A 393 15.98 18.18 19.10
C ALA A 393 16.55 17.90 17.69
N GLY A 394 16.28 16.72 17.13
CA GLY A 394 16.79 16.26 15.85
C GLY A 394 18.13 15.54 15.93
N GLU A 395 18.55 15.16 17.15
CA GLU A 395 19.80 14.42 17.39
C GLU A 395 19.55 12.91 17.36
N GLU A 396 20.55 12.13 16.91
CA GLU A 396 20.46 10.66 16.91
C GLU A 396 20.41 10.10 18.33
N VAL A 397 19.38 9.28 18.61
CA VAL A 397 19.31 8.55 19.88
C VAL A 397 20.12 7.25 19.81
N PRO A 398 20.61 6.71 20.95
CA PRO A 398 21.24 5.38 21.00
C PRO A 398 20.32 4.27 20.48
N PHE A 399 20.91 3.18 19.98
CA PHE A 399 20.17 1.97 19.62
C PHE A 399 19.35 1.47 20.84
N GLY A 400 18.10 1.08 20.57
CA GLY A 400 17.12 0.67 21.59
C GLY A 400 16.30 1.81 22.17
N GLU A 401 16.68 3.07 21.99
CA GLU A 401 15.91 4.23 22.43
C GLU A 401 14.89 4.67 21.38
N GLN A 402 13.74 5.16 21.84
CA GLN A 402 12.64 5.59 20.96
C GLN A 402 12.83 7.04 20.50
N GLY A 403 12.52 7.27 19.24
CA GLY A 403 12.47 8.58 18.60
C GLY A 403 11.72 8.56 17.29
N GLU A 404 11.75 9.65 16.55
CA GLU A 404 11.15 9.75 15.21
C GLU A 404 12.02 9.00 14.19
N ILE A 405 11.37 8.14 13.39
CA ILE A 405 12.03 7.42 12.30
C ILE A 405 12.29 8.41 11.16
N VAL A 406 13.54 8.50 10.72
CA VAL A 406 13.97 9.31 9.57
C VAL A 406 14.61 8.41 8.52
N VAL A 407 14.25 8.60 7.26
CA VAL A 407 14.65 7.73 6.15
C VAL A 407 15.36 8.53 5.07
N SER A 408 16.53 8.05 4.64
CA SER A 408 17.27 8.57 3.48
C SER A 408 17.53 7.40 2.52
N GLY A 409 17.42 7.65 1.21
CA GLY A 409 17.69 6.63 0.20
C GLY A 409 17.08 6.95 -1.17
N PRO A 410 17.43 6.20 -2.21
CA PRO A 410 16.98 6.45 -3.58
C PRO A 410 15.47 6.36 -3.80
N GLN A 411 14.75 5.70 -2.90
CA GLN A 411 13.30 5.55 -2.92
C GLN A 411 12.55 6.74 -2.33
N VAL A 412 13.23 7.65 -1.59
CA VAL A 412 12.59 8.83 -1.00
C VAL A 412 12.21 9.81 -2.09
N VAL A 413 10.96 10.27 -2.06
CA VAL A 413 10.46 11.21 -3.08
C VAL A 413 11.05 12.61 -2.89
N PRO A 414 11.17 13.42 -3.97
CA PRO A 414 11.69 14.78 -3.87
C PRO A 414 10.77 15.76 -3.12
N GLY A 415 9.51 15.38 -2.87
CA GLY A 415 8.56 16.23 -2.13
C GLY A 415 7.11 16.02 -2.50
N TYR A 416 6.28 17.01 -2.14
CA TYR A 416 4.86 17.05 -2.44
C TYR A 416 4.53 17.99 -3.60
N TRP A 417 3.62 17.56 -4.45
CA TRP A 417 3.16 18.33 -5.61
C TRP A 417 2.64 19.71 -5.18
N ARG A 418 3.33 20.78 -5.66
CA ARG A 418 2.97 22.18 -5.43
C ARG A 418 2.78 22.56 -3.94
N ARG A 419 3.51 21.91 -3.04
CA ARG A 419 3.50 22.17 -1.60
C ARG A 419 4.92 22.39 -1.07
N PRO A 420 5.59 23.49 -1.43
CA PRO A 420 7.00 23.73 -1.05
C PRO A 420 7.20 23.78 0.47
N GLU A 421 6.27 24.37 1.22
CA GLU A 421 6.36 24.47 2.68
C GLU A 421 6.25 23.08 3.33
N ALA A 422 5.24 22.28 2.94
CA ALA A 422 5.09 20.93 3.44
C ALA A 422 6.25 20.02 3.00
N THR A 423 6.84 20.27 1.84
CA THR A 423 8.05 19.58 1.36
C THR A 423 9.23 19.91 2.26
N ALA A 424 9.50 21.18 2.55
CA ALA A 424 10.60 21.59 3.41
C ALA A 424 10.45 21.05 4.85
N GLU A 425 9.23 20.95 5.36
CA GLU A 425 8.94 20.39 6.69
C GLU A 425 9.17 18.87 6.74
N THR A 426 8.69 18.15 5.71
CA THR A 426 8.70 16.68 5.70
C THR A 426 10.03 16.11 5.19
N PHE A 427 10.72 16.83 4.29
CA PHE A 427 11.96 16.37 3.65
C PHE A 427 13.11 17.37 3.88
N PRO A 428 13.45 17.74 5.13
CA PRO A 428 14.60 18.60 5.38
C PRO A 428 15.86 17.92 4.83
N GLU A 429 16.65 18.67 4.05
CA GLU A 429 17.89 18.17 3.43
C GLU A 429 17.72 16.92 2.54
N GLY A 430 16.48 16.63 2.09
CA GLY A 430 16.15 15.45 1.29
C GLY A 430 15.92 14.15 2.10
N GLU A 431 15.89 14.24 3.41
CA GLU A 431 15.59 13.11 4.30
C GLU A 431 14.11 13.12 4.70
N LEU A 432 13.46 11.97 4.63
CA LEU A 432 12.06 11.85 4.99
C LEU A 432 11.89 11.77 6.53
N ARG A 433 11.26 12.77 7.10
CA ARG A 433 10.68 12.73 8.45
C ARG A 433 9.34 12.03 8.41
N THR A 434 9.28 10.80 8.92
CA THR A 434 8.10 9.94 8.71
C THR A 434 6.90 10.30 9.59
N GLY A 435 7.15 10.98 10.70
CA GLY A 435 6.15 11.21 11.75
C GLY A 435 5.76 9.93 12.51
N ASP A 436 6.43 8.82 12.25
CA ASP A 436 6.28 7.57 12.99
C ASP A 436 7.37 7.48 14.06
N ILE A 437 7.00 6.99 15.25
CA ILE A 437 7.92 6.74 16.36
C ILE A 437 8.33 5.28 16.35
N GLY A 438 9.61 5.05 16.52
CA GLY A 438 10.17 3.71 16.56
C GLY A 438 11.52 3.68 17.26
N PHE A 439 12.15 2.54 17.20
CA PHE A 439 13.53 2.32 17.63
C PHE A 439 14.20 1.26 16.75
N MET A 440 15.52 1.23 16.79
CA MET A 440 16.30 0.20 16.11
C MET A 440 17.18 -0.50 17.15
N ASP A 441 17.23 -1.84 17.09
CA ASP A 441 18.15 -2.58 17.97
C ASP A 441 19.59 -2.57 17.44
N GLU A 442 20.56 -3.02 18.22
CA GLU A 442 21.99 -3.03 17.86
C GLU A 442 22.30 -3.93 16.65
N ARG A 443 21.39 -4.84 16.29
CA ARG A 443 21.50 -5.69 15.09
C ARG A 443 20.94 -5.01 13.84
N GLY A 444 20.23 -3.89 14.00
CA GLY A 444 19.62 -3.13 12.91
C GLY A 444 18.17 -3.51 12.61
N TRP A 445 17.50 -4.28 13.46
CA TRP A 445 16.05 -4.51 13.34
C TRP A 445 15.29 -3.25 13.73
N LEU A 446 14.41 -2.80 12.83
CA LEU A 446 13.56 -1.63 13.04
C LEU A 446 12.22 -2.04 13.65
N TYR A 447 11.78 -1.29 14.65
CA TYR A 447 10.50 -1.46 15.32
C TYR A 447 9.72 -0.15 15.20
N VAL A 448 8.49 -0.23 14.70
CA VAL A 448 7.55 0.91 14.64
C VAL A 448 6.61 0.79 15.83
N VAL A 449 6.69 1.75 16.75
CA VAL A 449 5.86 1.75 17.95
C VAL A 449 4.48 2.30 17.64
N ASP A 450 4.38 3.54 17.15
CA ASP A 450 3.13 4.16 16.71
C ASP A 450 3.40 5.48 15.98
N ARG A 451 2.33 6.19 15.60
CA ARG A 451 2.44 7.54 15.05
C ARG A 451 2.55 8.59 16.15
N LYS A 452 3.49 9.52 16.02
CA LYS A 452 3.72 10.63 16.96
C LYS A 452 2.42 11.34 17.36
N LYS A 453 1.53 11.57 16.40
CA LYS A 453 0.24 12.24 16.60
C LYS A 453 -0.89 11.35 17.14
N ASP A 454 -0.74 10.03 17.11
CA ASP A 454 -1.72 9.08 17.64
C ASP A 454 -1.44 8.72 19.10
N MET A 455 -0.33 9.20 19.63
CA MET A 455 0.04 9.07 21.05
C MET A 455 -1.04 9.68 21.93
N ILE A 456 -1.47 8.91 22.93
CA ILE A 456 -2.46 9.32 23.91
C ILE A 456 -1.73 9.85 25.13
N ASN A 457 -2.05 11.06 25.57
CA ASN A 457 -1.46 11.66 26.75
C ASN A 457 -2.39 11.46 27.96
N ALA A 458 -2.31 10.30 28.60
CA ALA A 458 -3.13 9.96 29.74
C ALA A 458 -2.47 10.46 31.04
N SER A 459 -2.88 11.63 31.56
CA SER A 459 -2.33 12.26 32.79
C SER A 459 -0.82 12.50 32.72
N GLY A 460 -0.25 12.89 31.58
CA GLY A 460 1.19 13.09 31.38
C GLY A 460 1.95 11.81 31.00
N PHE A 461 1.30 10.65 31.02
CA PHE A 461 1.90 9.40 30.58
C PHE A 461 1.60 9.18 29.11
N LYS A 462 2.65 8.90 28.32
CA LYS A 462 2.53 8.55 26.90
C LYS A 462 2.02 7.12 26.77
N VAL A 463 0.88 6.94 26.09
CA VAL A 463 0.31 5.63 25.79
C VAL A 463 0.24 5.48 24.28
N TRP A 464 0.85 4.42 23.79
CA TRP A 464 0.81 4.10 22.36
C TRP A 464 -0.39 3.19 22.06
N PRO A 465 -1.31 3.60 21.17
CA PRO A 465 -2.47 2.80 20.78
C PRO A 465 -2.14 1.36 20.43
N ARG A 466 -1.07 1.15 19.68
CA ARG A 466 -0.65 -0.18 19.24
C ARG A 466 -0.33 -1.13 20.40
N GLU A 467 0.31 -0.66 21.44
CA GLU A 467 0.63 -1.48 22.62
C GLU A 467 -0.62 -2.08 23.26
N VAL A 468 -1.70 -1.32 23.26
CA VAL A 468 -3.01 -1.76 23.78
C VAL A 468 -3.70 -2.68 22.78
N GLU A 469 -3.63 -2.35 21.48
CA GLU A 469 -4.18 -3.17 20.39
C GLU A 469 -3.53 -4.55 20.34
N ASP A 470 -2.22 -4.65 20.48
CA ASP A 470 -1.48 -5.91 20.48
C ASP A 470 -1.95 -6.84 21.62
N VAL A 471 -2.21 -6.30 22.80
CA VAL A 471 -2.81 -7.06 23.92
C VAL A 471 -4.23 -7.51 23.57
N LEU A 472 -5.07 -6.64 23.00
CA LEU A 472 -6.43 -6.98 22.59
C LEU A 472 -6.46 -8.09 21.51
N TYR A 473 -5.53 -8.09 20.57
CA TYR A 473 -5.41 -9.13 19.56
C TYR A 473 -5.09 -10.52 20.11
N THR A 474 -4.55 -10.61 21.35
CA THR A 474 -4.33 -11.91 22.03
C THR A 474 -5.61 -12.49 22.63
N HIS A 475 -6.69 -11.71 22.74
CA HIS A 475 -7.97 -12.20 23.25
C HIS A 475 -8.69 -13.05 22.20
N PRO A 476 -9.18 -14.27 22.55
CA PRO A 476 -9.74 -15.23 21.57
C PRO A 476 -10.97 -14.72 20.80
N ALA A 477 -11.78 -13.87 21.41
CA ALA A 477 -12.98 -13.32 20.79
C ALA A 477 -12.70 -12.13 19.86
N VAL A 478 -11.53 -11.47 19.96
CA VAL A 478 -11.22 -10.25 19.19
C VAL A 478 -10.83 -10.62 17.76
N ARG A 479 -11.53 -10.00 16.81
CA ARG A 479 -11.18 -10.04 15.39
C ARG A 479 -10.26 -8.87 15.03
N GLU A 480 -10.68 -7.63 15.37
CA GLU A 480 -9.94 -6.41 15.12
C GLU A 480 -10.07 -5.46 16.30
N ALA A 481 -9.03 -4.69 16.54
CA ALA A 481 -8.97 -3.69 17.58
C ALA A 481 -8.39 -2.38 17.03
N ALA A 482 -8.93 -1.25 17.49
CA ALA A 482 -8.38 0.07 17.26
C ALA A 482 -8.49 0.90 18.54
N VAL A 483 -7.41 1.56 18.91
CA VAL A 483 -7.32 2.35 20.14
C VAL A 483 -7.09 3.80 19.79
N VAL A 484 -7.80 4.70 20.49
CA VAL A 484 -7.69 6.15 20.33
C VAL A 484 -7.73 6.86 21.68
N GLY A 485 -7.12 8.05 21.74
CA GLY A 485 -7.31 8.97 22.84
C GLY A 485 -8.66 9.67 22.73
N VAL A 486 -9.35 9.80 23.88
CA VAL A 486 -10.59 10.57 23.98
C VAL A 486 -10.47 11.55 25.15
N PRO A 487 -11.11 12.73 25.10
CA PRO A 487 -11.08 13.69 26.19
C PRO A 487 -11.55 13.08 27.52
N ASP A 488 -10.86 13.40 28.60
CA ASP A 488 -11.21 13.01 29.97
C ASP A 488 -11.01 14.20 30.90
N GLY A 489 -12.05 14.56 31.64
CA GLY A 489 -12.05 15.76 32.49
C GLY A 489 -11.01 15.74 33.63
N TYR A 490 -10.50 14.58 34.02
CA TYR A 490 -9.49 14.42 35.05
C TYR A 490 -8.08 14.17 34.50
N ARG A 491 -8.00 13.40 33.37
CA ARG A 491 -6.73 12.93 32.82
C ARG A 491 -6.24 13.72 31.60
N GLY A 492 -7.04 14.70 31.13
CA GLY A 492 -6.83 15.33 29.83
C GLY A 492 -7.27 14.42 28.69
N GLU A 493 -6.62 13.27 28.54
CA GLU A 493 -7.06 12.19 27.65
C GLU A 493 -7.10 10.86 28.38
N THR A 494 -7.98 9.95 27.92
CA THR A 494 -8.01 8.55 28.34
C THR A 494 -8.06 7.60 27.14
N VAL A 495 -7.75 6.34 27.39
CA VAL A 495 -7.67 5.30 26.36
C VAL A 495 -9.08 4.74 26.09
N LYS A 496 -9.54 4.80 24.83
CA LYS A 496 -10.77 4.13 24.35
C LYS A 496 -10.41 3.09 23.30
N ALA A 497 -10.93 1.87 23.44
CA ALA A 497 -10.78 0.79 22.46
C ALA A 497 -12.08 0.57 21.71
N TYR A 498 -11.98 0.41 20.39
CA TYR A 498 -13.03 -0.06 19.50
C TYR A 498 -12.68 -1.45 19.00
N ILE A 499 -13.62 -2.39 19.13
CA ILE A 499 -13.39 -3.82 18.91
C ILE A 499 -14.41 -4.35 17.92
N SER A 500 -13.98 -5.20 16.98
CA SER A 500 -14.88 -6.10 16.27
C SER A 500 -14.60 -7.55 16.69
N LEU A 501 -15.67 -8.33 16.87
CA LEU A 501 -15.57 -9.71 17.34
C LEU A 501 -15.51 -10.71 16.17
N ARG A 502 -14.93 -11.86 16.44
CA ARG A 502 -14.98 -13.00 15.51
C ARG A 502 -16.42 -13.51 15.39
N PRO A 503 -16.81 -14.03 14.21
CA PRO A 503 -18.14 -14.64 14.04
C PRO A 503 -18.43 -15.70 15.10
N GLY A 504 -19.57 -15.56 15.77
CA GLY A 504 -20.00 -16.50 16.82
C GLY A 504 -19.27 -16.37 18.16
N ALA A 505 -18.29 -15.48 18.28
CA ALA A 505 -17.65 -15.20 19.57
C ALA A 505 -18.49 -14.23 20.41
N GLY A 506 -18.51 -14.42 21.73
CA GLY A 506 -19.16 -13.56 22.71
C GLY A 506 -18.15 -13.08 23.75
N THR A 507 -18.19 -11.81 24.05
CA THR A 507 -17.52 -11.14 25.17
C THR A 507 -18.19 -9.79 25.37
N ASP A 508 -18.00 -9.16 26.51
CA ASP A 508 -18.52 -7.82 26.76
C ASP A 508 -17.39 -6.78 26.94
N PRO A 509 -17.70 -5.47 26.86
CA PRO A 509 -16.71 -4.42 27.01
C PRO A 509 -15.93 -4.48 28.33
N ASP A 510 -16.60 -4.84 29.45
CA ASP A 510 -15.97 -4.87 30.77
C ASP A 510 -14.97 -6.03 30.88
N GLU A 511 -15.31 -7.20 30.31
CA GLU A 511 -14.39 -8.35 30.21
C GLU A 511 -13.11 -7.99 29.47
N LEU A 512 -13.23 -7.31 28.32
CA LEU A 512 -12.08 -6.84 27.54
C LEU A 512 -11.23 -5.79 28.28
N ALA A 513 -11.88 -4.88 29.00
CA ALA A 513 -11.17 -3.91 29.82
C ALA A 513 -10.40 -4.58 30.99
N VAL A 514 -11.01 -5.57 31.64
CA VAL A 514 -10.35 -6.37 32.69
C VAL A 514 -9.19 -7.18 32.11
N TYR A 515 -9.38 -7.80 30.93
CA TYR A 515 -8.33 -8.54 30.24
C TYR A 515 -7.08 -7.67 29.97
N CYS A 516 -7.28 -6.44 29.50
CA CYS A 516 -6.20 -5.47 29.30
C CYS A 516 -5.58 -5.00 30.64
N LYS A 517 -6.42 -4.77 31.67
CA LYS A 517 -5.97 -4.31 33.00
C LYS A 517 -5.02 -5.30 33.67
N GLU A 518 -5.20 -6.59 33.45
CA GLU A 518 -4.33 -7.64 34.01
C GLU A 518 -2.96 -7.72 33.30
N ARG A 519 -2.84 -7.15 32.08
CA ARG A 519 -1.68 -7.30 31.18
C ARG A 519 -0.95 -5.99 30.89
N LEU A 520 -1.56 -4.86 31.22
CA LEU A 520 -1.02 -3.52 30.96
C LEU A 520 -0.91 -2.70 32.23
N ALA A 521 0.01 -1.74 32.24
CA ALA A 521 0.13 -0.78 33.31
C ALA A 521 -1.18 0.01 33.53
N ALA A 522 -1.42 0.45 34.75
CA ALA A 522 -2.68 1.08 35.16
C ALA A 522 -3.09 2.31 34.33
N TYR A 523 -2.17 3.02 33.71
CA TYR A 523 -2.43 4.18 32.87
C TYR A 523 -2.66 3.81 31.38
N LYS A 524 -2.35 2.56 30.95
CA LYS A 524 -2.39 2.12 29.56
C LYS A 524 -3.69 1.41 29.16
N TYR A 525 -4.31 0.66 30.09
CA TYR A 525 -5.48 -0.13 29.72
C TYR A 525 -6.69 0.75 29.37
N PRO A 526 -7.54 0.33 28.39
CA PRO A 526 -8.68 1.11 27.97
C PRO A 526 -9.70 1.26 29.08
N ARG A 527 -10.12 2.52 29.33
CA ARG A 527 -11.18 2.85 30.29
C ARG A 527 -12.56 2.76 29.67
N GLN A 528 -12.60 2.83 28.35
CA GLN A 528 -13.80 2.70 27.55
C GLN A 528 -13.54 1.65 26.48
N VAL A 529 -14.47 0.72 26.34
CA VAL A 529 -14.45 -0.28 25.27
C VAL A 529 -15.80 -0.26 24.56
N GLU A 530 -15.78 -0.20 23.24
CA GLU A 530 -16.98 -0.23 22.41
C GLU A 530 -16.85 -1.35 21.37
N ILE A 531 -17.86 -2.22 21.34
CA ILE A 531 -17.91 -3.32 20.36
C ILE A 531 -18.73 -2.87 19.17
N LEU A 532 -18.14 -2.92 17.98
CA LEU A 532 -18.75 -2.58 16.70
C LEU A 532 -18.88 -3.84 15.83
N PRO A 533 -19.88 -3.91 14.95
CA PRO A 533 -20.00 -5.01 13.98
C PRO A 533 -18.76 -5.12 13.08
N ASP A 534 -18.22 -3.97 12.65
CA ASP A 534 -16.98 -3.85 11.89
C ASP A 534 -16.31 -2.49 12.18
N LEU A 535 -14.98 -2.41 12.01
CA LEU A 535 -14.24 -1.17 12.17
C LEU A 535 -14.15 -0.43 10.82
N PRO A 536 -14.20 0.92 10.80
CA PRO A 536 -14.04 1.68 9.56
C PRO A 536 -12.62 1.49 9.00
N LYS A 537 -12.53 1.23 7.69
CA LYS A 537 -11.27 0.94 7.00
C LYS A 537 -11.13 1.73 5.71
N THR A 538 -9.88 1.97 5.34
CA THR A 538 -9.55 2.41 3.98
C THR A 538 -9.74 1.26 2.97
N ALA A 539 -9.73 1.58 1.68
CA ALA A 539 -9.72 0.58 0.60
C ALA A 539 -8.53 -0.38 0.68
N SER A 540 -7.42 0.06 1.26
CA SER A 540 -6.24 -0.77 1.50
C SER A 540 -6.33 -1.62 2.78
N GLY A 541 -7.49 -1.66 3.45
CA GLY A 541 -7.73 -2.44 4.67
C GLY A 541 -7.18 -1.82 5.95
N LYS A 542 -6.67 -0.59 5.91
CA LYS A 542 -6.16 0.10 7.11
C LYS A 542 -7.32 0.71 7.91
N ILE A 543 -7.32 0.50 9.23
CA ILE A 543 -8.34 1.06 10.13
C ILE A 543 -8.24 2.59 10.18
N LEU A 544 -9.38 3.27 10.08
CA LEU A 544 -9.52 4.73 10.05
C LEU A 544 -9.70 5.29 11.48
N ARG A 545 -8.61 5.36 12.26
CA ARG A 545 -8.63 5.90 13.63
C ARG A 545 -9.22 7.31 13.72
N ARG A 546 -9.11 8.13 12.67
CA ARG A 546 -9.70 9.47 12.62
C ARG A 546 -11.23 9.42 12.74
N GLU A 547 -11.89 8.52 12.04
CA GLU A 547 -13.35 8.36 12.13
C GLU A 547 -13.77 7.88 13.52
N LEU A 548 -13.00 6.98 14.11
CA LEU A 548 -13.25 6.50 15.47
C LEU A 548 -13.08 7.60 16.52
N ARG A 549 -12.11 8.50 16.36
CA ARG A 549 -11.97 9.70 17.22
C ARG A 549 -13.14 10.64 17.04
N SER A 550 -13.55 10.94 15.80
CA SER A 550 -14.70 11.82 15.53
C SER A 550 -15.99 11.26 16.15
N ARG A 551 -16.20 9.94 16.08
CA ARG A 551 -17.31 9.24 16.73
C ARG A 551 -17.28 9.43 18.25
N ALA A 552 -16.12 9.27 18.87
CA ALA A 552 -15.98 9.45 20.32
C ALA A 552 -16.29 10.89 20.79
N HIS A 553 -15.95 11.91 20.00
CA HIS A 553 -16.29 13.29 20.29
C HIS A 553 -17.80 13.56 20.21
N HIS A 554 -18.49 13.00 19.23
CA HIS A 554 -19.94 13.13 19.10
C HIS A 554 -20.68 12.46 20.26
N ASP A 555 -20.20 11.30 20.72
CA ASP A 555 -20.80 10.59 21.86
C ASP A 555 -20.60 11.37 23.18
N SER A 556 -19.50 12.10 23.34
CA SER A 556 -19.24 12.95 24.51
C SER A 556 -20.12 14.21 24.54
N ASP A 557 -20.44 14.81 23.38
CA ASP A 557 -21.30 16.00 23.27
C ASP A 557 -22.79 15.65 23.41
N ALA A 558 -23.20 14.43 23.08
CA ALA A 558 -24.57 13.94 23.24
C ALA A 558 -24.90 13.52 24.69
N GLY A 559 -23.90 13.38 25.56
CA GLY A 559 -24.03 12.98 26.96
C GLY A 559 -23.97 14.14 27.96
N GLN A 560 -23.84 15.40 27.51
CA GLN A 560 -23.96 16.62 28.30
C GLN A 560 -25.32 17.28 28.02
#